data_738694d9e496084bba9e75f0e6db5d41
#
_entry.id   738694d9e496084bba9e75f0e6db5d41
#
_cell.length_a   1.000
_cell.length_b   1.000
_cell.length_c   1.000
_cell.angle_alpha   90.00
_cell.angle_beta   90.00
_cell.angle_gamma   90.00
#
_symmetry.space_group_name_H-M   'P 1'
#
loop_
_entity.id
_entity.type
_entity.pdbx_description
1 polymer ?
#
loop_
_entity_poly.entity_id
_entity_poly.type
_entity_poly.pdbx_seq_one_letter_code
_entity_poly.pdbx_strand_id
1 'polypeptide(L)'
;MSETVRNLERELGVDLLERKRSGATMSAAGRELLPRIVDVLDAVDRLRAAAGEQHRVRRMVRVGTVNAATVPLLVPAVREFRGAHPLTQVEVVGAQQTDIHRALLEGGLDLGLVNHLEGDDMPDGFESTELLRGRPVVCLHPDSPLVGRAEVSADDLLTEPLIAMRSGYVMHRYVHRLLDGRSPAFAYSTDGAEMGKLMVAEGLGVTVLPEFSVVGDPLERQGALVCRPVAGDRSRVLLVLRRRRSASVPLAARALHEAFVRRAGRLGGAVSRPAETGPPRGTRPTPGP
;
A
#
# COMPACT_ATOMS: atom_id res chain seq x y z
N MET A 1 23.11 -12.72 -22.29
CA MET A 1 23.26 -11.29 -21.95
C MET A 1 23.25 -10.50 -23.24
N SER A 2 22.48 -9.42 -23.31
CA SER A 2 22.30 -8.63 -24.52
C SER A 2 23.62 -7.98 -24.96
N GLU A 3 23.93 -7.99 -26.24
CA GLU A 3 25.06 -7.27 -26.86
C GLU A 3 24.99 -5.76 -26.55
N THR A 4 23.77 -5.25 -26.44
CA THR A 4 23.47 -3.85 -26.08
C THR A 4 24.09 -3.44 -24.74
N VAL A 5 23.99 -4.28 -23.70
CA VAL A 5 24.56 -3.98 -22.38
C VAL A 5 26.09 -3.95 -22.46
N ARG A 6 26.71 -4.88 -23.19
CA ARG A 6 28.19 -4.87 -23.37
C ARG A 6 28.68 -3.66 -24.12
N ASN A 7 27.92 -3.18 -25.11
CA ASN A 7 28.26 -1.98 -25.84
C ASN A 7 28.20 -0.75 -24.93
N LEU A 8 27.16 -0.65 -24.11
CA LEU A 8 27.02 0.43 -23.13
C LEU A 8 28.15 0.40 -22.08
N GLU A 9 28.49 -0.78 -21.54
CA GLU A 9 29.62 -0.94 -20.62
C GLU A 9 30.94 -0.48 -21.23
N ARG A 10 31.16 -0.78 -22.53
CA ARG A 10 32.35 -0.35 -23.26
C ARG A 10 32.37 1.16 -23.48
N GLU A 11 31.24 1.79 -23.81
CA GLU A 11 31.12 3.24 -24.00
C GLU A 11 31.32 4.01 -22.69
N LEU A 12 30.79 3.48 -21.59
CA LEU A 12 30.90 4.09 -20.26
C LEU A 12 32.25 3.80 -19.57
N GLY A 13 33.00 2.79 -20.05
CA GLY A 13 34.27 2.37 -19.45
C GLY A 13 34.13 1.68 -18.09
N VAL A 14 32.93 1.16 -17.76
CA VAL A 14 32.65 0.50 -16.48
C VAL A 14 31.78 -0.73 -16.69
N ASP A 15 31.96 -1.75 -15.86
CA ASP A 15 31.09 -2.92 -15.84
C ASP A 15 29.82 -2.60 -15.04
N LEU A 16 28.66 -2.69 -15.67
CA LEU A 16 27.36 -2.50 -15.02
C LEU A 16 26.86 -3.79 -14.35
N LEU A 17 27.30 -4.96 -14.85
CA LEU A 17 26.91 -6.27 -14.34
C LEU A 17 28.12 -7.10 -13.93
N GLU A 18 28.04 -7.69 -12.74
CA GLU A 18 28.96 -8.74 -12.26
C GLU A 18 28.46 -10.11 -12.70
N ARG A 19 29.35 -10.93 -13.26
CA ARG A 19 29.05 -12.29 -13.69
C ARG A 19 29.36 -13.25 -12.54
N LYS A 20 28.35 -14.00 -12.10
CA LYS A 20 28.48 -15.11 -11.15
C LYS A 20 28.03 -16.40 -11.80
N ARG A 21 28.48 -17.55 -11.27
CA ARG A 21 28.04 -18.87 -11.76
C ARG A 21 26.52 -19.07 -11.67
N SER A 22 25.83 -18.32 -10.79
CA SER A 22 24.39 -18.31 -10.58
C SER A 22 23.62 -17.28 -11.44
N GLY A 23 24.29 -16.53 -12.35
CA GLY A 23 23.69 -15.48 -13.17
C GLY A 23 24.44 -14.16 -13.11
N ALA A 24 23.85 -13.11 -13.69
CA ALA A 24 24.37 -11.75 -13.65
C ALA A 24 23.69 -10.96 -12.53
N THR A 25 24.48 -10.24 -11.74
CA THR A 25 24.01 -9.29 -10.71
C THR A 25 24.54 -7.91 -11.02
N MET A 26 23.85 -6.87 -10.57
CA MET A 26 24.30 -5.49 -10.79
C MET A 26 25.59 -5.22 -10.00
N SER A 27 26.58 -4.61 -10.65
CA SER A 27 27.84 -4.19 -10.04
C SER A 27 27.65 -2.98 -9.11
N ALA A 28 28.66 -2.60 -8.34
CA ALA A 28 28.64 -1.36 -7.56
C ALA A 28 28.46 -0.12 -8.46
N ALA A 29 29.26 -0.04 -9.54
CA ALA A 29 29.13 1.02 -10.54
C ALA A 29 27.77 1.02 -11.24
N GLY A 30 27.21 -0.17 -11.55
CA GLY A 30 25.88 -0.30 -12.11
C GLY A 30 24.79 0.26 -11.20
N ARG A 31 24.87 0.00 -9.89
CA ARG A 31 23.91 0.58 -8.91
C ARG A 31 24.03 2.10 -8.81
N GLU A 32 25.23 2.64 -8.85
CA GLU A 32 25.49 4.08 -8.81
C GLU A 32 24.98 4.79 -10.08
N LEU A 33 25.20 4.19 -11.25
CA LEU A 33 24.81 4.74 -12.54
C LEU A 33 23.33 4.51 -12.89
N LEU A 34 22.67 3.52 -12.29
CA LEU A 34 21.29 3.17 -12.61
C LEU A 34 20.31 4.37 -12.54
N PRO A 35 20.34 5.25 -11.53
CA PRO A 35 19.48 6.43 -11.50
C PRO A 35 19.70 7.34 -12.73
N ARG A 36 20.95 7.50 -13.19
CA ARG A 36 21.27 8.31 -14.37
C ARG A 36 20.83 7.67 -15.67
N ILE A 37 20.95 6.35 -15.77
CA ILE A 37 20.44 5.59 -16.93
C ILE A 37 18.91 5.75 -17.02
N VAL A 38 18.20 5.67 -15.90
CA VAL A 38 16.75 5.90 -15.85
C VAL A 38 16.40 7.34 -16.26
N ASP A 39 17.16 8.35 -15.79
CA ASP A 39 16.93 9.75 -16.19
C ASP A 39 17.09 9.95 -17.71
N VAL A 40 18.06 9.28 -18.35
CA VAL A 40 18.26 9.31 -19.81
C VAL A 40 17.09 8.65 -20.53
N LEU A 41 16.64 7.49 -20.10
CA LEU A 41 15.48 6.81 -20.67
C LEU A 41 14.22 7.67 -20.57
N ASP A 42 14.00 8.32 -19.43
CA ASP A 42 12.90 9.27 -19.24
C ASP A 42 13.01 10.49 -20.17
N ALA A 43 14.23 10.96 -20.46
CA ALA A 43 14.45 12.05 -21.40
C ALA A 43 14.13 11.62 -22.87
N VAL A 44 14.51 10.41 -23.25
CA VAL A 44 14.17 9.84 -24.56
C VAL A 44 12.66 9.70 -24.72
N ASP A 45 11.97 9.24 -23.69
CA ASP A 45 10.51 9.13 -23.73
C ASP A 45 9.82 10.48 -23.88
N ARG A 46 10.35 11.54 -23.25
CA ARG A 46 9.85 12.92 -23.44
C ARG A 46 10.04 13.39 -24.88
N LEU A 47 11.21 13.13 -25.44
CA LEU A 47 11.50 13.49 -26.82
C LEU A 47 10.52 12.82 -27.78
N ARG A 48 10.25 11.53 -27.59
CA ARG A 48 9.27 10.77 -28.39
C ARG A 48 7.86 11.33 -28.23
N ALA A 49 7.46 11.65 -27.00
CA ALA A 49 6.16 12.26 -26.72
C ALA A 49 6.02 13.64 -27.41
N ALA A 50 7.07 14.47 -27.37
CA ALA A 50 7.10 15.77 -28.06
C ALA A 50 7.09 15.66 -29.58
N ALA A 51 7.66 14.59 -30.14
CA ALA A 51 7.66 14.29 -31.55
C ALA A 51 6.31 13.74 -32.08
N GLY A 52 5.26 13.69 -31.23
CA GLY A 52 3.93 13.25 -31.65
C GLY A 52 3.77 11.72 -31.76
N GLU A 53 4.74 10.93 -31.29
CA GLU A 53 4.63 9.46 -31.23
C GLU A 53 3.69 8.99 -30.09
N GLN A 54 2.70 9.80 -29.70
CA GLN A 54 1.77 9.51 -28.61
C GLN A 54 0.96 8.22 -28.81
N HIS A 55 0.96 7.64 -29.99
CA HIS A 55 0.05 6.56 -30.37
C HIS A 55 0.66 5.16 -30.42
N ARG A 56 1.95 4.97 -30.15
CA ARG A 56 2.60 3.66 -30.41
C ARG A 56 3.29 2.98 -29.23
N VAL A 57 3.52 3.63 -28.12
CA VAL A 57 4.12 2.95 -26.97
C VAL A 57 3.02 2.58 -26.00
N ARG A 58 2.66 1.31 -25.94
CA ARG A 58 1.91 0.72 -24.81
C ARG A 58 2.75 0.94 -23.58
N ARG A 59 2.58 2.08 -22.94
CA ARG A 59 3.31 2.37 -21.72
C ARG A 59 2.66 1.64 -20.58
N MET A 60 3.45 0.89 -19.86
CA MET A 60 3.06 0.26 -18.61
C MET A 60 3.41 1.23 -17.46
N VAL A 61 2.46 1.54 -16.60
CA VAL A 61 2.73 2.21 -15.32
C VAL A 61 2.75 1.16 -14.23
N ARG A 62 3.85 1.07 -13.50
CA ARG A 62 4.06 0.10 -12.42
C ARG A 62 3.84 0.74 -11.06
N VAL A 63 2.91 0.16 -10.30
CA VAL A 63 2.54 0.63 -8.97
C VAL A 63 2.86 -0.42 -7.94
N GLY A 64 3.76 -0.12 -7.01
CA GLY A 64 3.99 -0.94 -5.82
C GLY A 64 2.97 -0.61 -4.73
N THR A 65 2.52 -1.61 -3.98
CA THR A 65 1.57 -1.39 -2.87
C THR A 65 1.84 -2.34 -1.70
N VAL A 66 1.70 -1.82 -0.49
CA VAL A 66 1.64 -2.63 0.74
C VAL A 66 0.24 -3.24 0.98
N ASN A 67 -0.62 -3.26 -0.06
CA ASN A 67 -2.01 -3.75 -0.01
C ASN A 67 -2.84 -3.07 1.09
N ALA A 68 -2.67 -1.76 1.24
CA ALA A 68 -3.51 -0.92 2.09
C ALA A 68 -4.47 -0.09 1.22
N ALA A 69 -5.68 0.13 1.69
CA ALA A 69 -6.72 0.88 0.99
C ALA A 69 -6.98 0.39 -0.46
N THR A 70 -6.84 -0.91 -0.70
CA THR A 70 -6.97 -1.53 -2.03
C THR A 70 -8.35 -1.25 -2.62
N VAL A 71 -9.40 -1.54 -1.87
CA VAL A 71 -10.79 -1.41 -2.31
C VAL A 71 -11.24 0.06 -2.40
N PRO A 72 -11.06 0.90 -1.37
CA PRO A 72 -11.58 2.26 -1.44
C PRO A 72 -10.77 3.20 -2.35
N LEU A 73 -9.47 2.97 -2.52
CA LEU A 73 -8.58 3.89 -3.22
C LEU A 73 -7.92 3.29 -4.46
N LEU A 74 -7.10 2.22 -4.30
CA LEU A 74 -6.23 1.73 -5.37
C LEU A 74 -7.03 1.32 -6.61
N VAL A 75 -7.95 0.39 -6.46
CA VAL A 75 -8.72 -0.17 -7.58
C VAL A 75 -9.61 0.89 -8.25
N PRO A 76 -10.35 1.76 -7.52
CA PRO A 76 -11.11 2.84 -8.14
C PRO A 76 -10.26 3.88 -8.87
N ALA A 77 -9.07 4.25 -8.35
CA ALA A 77 -8.18 5.20 -9.02
C ALA A 77 -7.63 4.62 -10.32
N VAL A 78 -7.21 3.34 -10.32
CA VAL A 78 -6.77 2.64 -11.54
C VAL A 78 -7.90 2.54 -12.56
N ARG A 79 -9.14 2.27 -12.13
CA ARG A 79 -10.32 2.25 -13.02
C ARG A 79 -10.57 3.62 -13.66
N GLU A 80 -10.52 4.70 -12.88
CA GLU A 80 -10.67 6.08 -13.36
C GLU A 80 -9.57 6.43 -14.38
N PHE A 81 -8.32 6.09 -14.05
CA PHE A 81 -7.18 6.29 -14.94
C PHE A 81 -7.35 5.54 -16.26
N ARG A 82 -7.71 4.26 -16.25
CA ARG A 82 -7.90 3.47 -17.46
C ARG A 82 -9.02 4.01 -18.35
N GLY A 83 -10.06 4.59 -17.80
CA GLY A 83 -11.13 5.25 -18.56
C GLY A 83 -10.60 6.42 -19.40
N ALA A 84 -9.66 7.18 -18.86
CA ALA A 84 -9.03 8.32 -19.55
C ALA A 84 -7.82 7.90 -20.42
N HIS A 85 -7.17 6.78 -20.13
CA HIS A 85 -5.95 6.29 -20.79
C HIS A 85 -6.07 4.82 -21.21
N PRO A 86 -6.98 4.48 -22.15
CA PRO A 86 -7.32 3.08 -22.48
C PRO A 86 -6.16 2.27 -23.09
N LEU A 87 -5.15 2.95 -23.65
CA LEU A 87 -3.97 2.32 -24.26
C LEU A 87 -2.82 2.11 -23.27
N THR A 88 -2.92 2.64 -22.04
CA THR A 88 -1.88 2.49 -21.01
C THR A 88 -2.20 1.27 -20.15
N GLN A 89 -1.22 0.40 -19.98
CA GLN A 89 -1.30 -0.73 -19.06
C GLN A 89 -0.90 -0.28 -17.66
N VAL A 90 -1.55 -0.84 -16.63
CA VAL A 90 -1.16 -0.64 -15.23
C VAL A 90 -0.83 -2.01 -14.64
N GLU A 91 0.38 -2.14 -14.14
CA GLU A 91 0.82 -3.30 -13.35
C GLU A 91 0.80 -2.92 -11.87
N VAL A 92 0.14 -3.72 -11.04
CA VAL A 92 0.10 -3.53 -9.59
C VAL A 92 0.87 -4.66 -8.92
N VAL A 93 1.89 -4.31 -8.15
CA VAL A 93 2.78 -5.26 -7.48
C VAL A 93 2.63 -5.11 -5.97
N GLY A 94 2.15 -6.18 -5.30
CA GLY A 94 2.15 -6.25 -3.84
C GLY A 94 3.56 -6.54 -3.33
N ALA A 95 4.09 -5.69 -2.45
CA ALA A 95 5.42 -5.87 -1.88
C ALA A 95 5.55 -5.17 -0.51
N GLN A 96 6.61 -5.49 0.23
CA GLN A 96 6.95 -4.77 1.44
C GLN A 96 7.49 -3.36 1.13
N GLN A 97 7.36 -2.46 2.09
CA GLN A 97 7.74 -1.05 1.91
C GLN A 97 9.20 -0.87 1.48
N THR A 98 10.13 -1.63 2.04
CA THR A 98 11.56 -1.58 1.69
C THR A 98 11.80 -1.99 0.24
N ASP A 99 11.09 -3.00 -0.26
CA ASP A 99 11.21 -3.45 -1.65
C ASP A 99 10.58 -2.44 -2.62
N ILE A 100 9.44 -1.84 -2.24
CA ILE A 100 8.83 -0.75 -3.00
C ILE A 100 9.79 0.44 -3.10
N HIS A 101 10.42 0.86 -1.99
CA HIS A 101 11.38 1.96 -2.00
C HIS A 101 12.59 1.66 -2.90
N ARG A 102 13.17 0.47 -2.77
CA ARG A 102 14.28 0.03 -3.62
C ARG A 102 13.87 0.05 -5.09
N ALA A 103 12.73 -0.56 -5.43
CA ALA A 103 12.25 -0.62 -6.80
C ALA A 103 11.92 0.76 -7.40
N LEU A 104 11.44 1.72 -6.59
CA LEU A 104 11.27 3.12 -7.01
C LEU A 104 12.60 3.79 -7.34
N LEU A 105 13.63 3.61 -6.50
CA LEU A 105 14.97 4.18 -6.74
C LEU A 105 15.64 3.57 -7.97
N GLU A 106 15.45 2.28 -8.19
CA GLU A 106 15.98 1.51 -9.31
C GLU A 106 15.16 1.67 -10.62
N GLY A 107 14.03 2.41 -10.57
CA GLY A 107 13.16 2.60 -11.74
C GLY A 107 12.34 1.36 -12.12
N GLY A 108 12.29 0.35 -11.27
CA GLY A 108 11.43 -0.84 -11.42
C GLY A 108 9.94 -0.56 -11.16
N LEU A 109 9.65 0.50 -10.39
CA LEU A 109 8.32 1.02 -10.13
C LEU A 109 8.27 2.52 -10.45
N ASP A 110 7.12 2.99 -10.93
CA ASP A 110 6.83 4.41 -11.18
C ASP A 110 6.23 5.09 -9.94
N LEU A 111 5.35 4.39 -9.23
CA LEU A 111 4.62 4.86 -8.06
C LEU A 111 4.62 3.80 -6.95
N GLY A 112 4.59 4.24 -5.70
CA GLY A 112 4.50 3.34 -4.54
C GLY A 112 3.48 3.83 -3.52
N LEU A 113 2.50 2.99 -3.19
CA LEU A 113 1.57 3.21 -2.09
C LEU A 113 2.10 2.52 -0.84
N VAL A 114 2.48 3.30 0.15
CA VAL A 114 3.10 2.81 1.40
C VAL A 114 2.43 3.42 2.62
N ASN A 115 2.46 2.68 3.73
CA ASN A 115 2.02 3.20 5.01
C ASN A 115 3.17 3.90 5.75
N HIS A 116 2.82 4.88 6.57
CA HIS A 116 3.74 5.61 7.42
C HIS A 116 3.07 5.90 8.77
N LEU A 117 3.77 5.75 9.88
CA LEU A 117 3.27 6.23 11.16
C LEU A 117 3.59 7.73 11.28
N GLU A 118 2.63 8.50 11.74
CA GLU A 118 2.85 9.92 12.01
C GLU A 118 3.96 10.07 13.06
N GLY A 119 4.92 10.95 12.76
CA GLY A 119 6.10 11.17 13.60
C GLY A 119 7.31 10.29 13.27
N ASP A 120 7.19 9.30 12.39
CA ASP A 120 8.36 8.59 11.86
C ASP A 120 9.08 9.47 10.81
N ASP A 121 10.39 9.30 10.66
CA ASP A 121 11.18 10.01 9.64
C ASP A 121 10.78 9.57 8.22
N MET A 122 10.67 10.55 7.33
CA MET A 122 10.44 10.30 5.91
C MET A 122 11.78 9.98 5.22
N PRO A 123 11.88 8.86 4.50
CA PRO A 123 13.12 8.53 3.80
C PRO A 123 13.40 9.51 2.66
N ASP A 124 14.70 9.85 2.48
CA ASP A 124 15.18 10.70 1.40
C ASP A 124 15.05 10.05 0.02
N GLY A 125 15.16 10.88 -1.02
CA GLY A 125 15.15 10.41 -2.41
C GLY A 125 13.76 10.29 -3.05
N PHE A 126 12.69 10.53 -2.28
CA PHE A 126 11.32 10.45 -2.76
C PHE A 126 10.60 11.79 -2.73
N GLU A 127 9.68 11.97 -3.67
CA GLU A 127 8.55 12.89 -3.52
C GLU A 127 7.39 12.11 -2.92
N SER A 128 6.79 12.65 -1.86
CA SER A 128 5.76 11.99 -1.08
C SER A 128 4.50 12.84 -1.05
N THR A 129 3.35 12.24 -1.33
CA THR A 129 2.03 12.87 -1.26
C THR A 129 1.18 12.08 -0.26
N GLU A 130 0.75 12.71 0.82
CA GLU A 130 -0.22 12.11 1.74
C GLU A 130 -1.56 11.99 1.02
N LEU A 131 -2.12 10.78 0.99
CA LEU A 131 -3.41 10.51 0.37
C LEU A 131 -4.52 10.33 1.40
N LEU A 132 -4.29 9.52 2.42
CA LEU A 132 -5.25 9.23 3.47
C LEU A 132 -4.57 9.25 4.83
N ARG A 133 -5.34 9.60 5.85
CA ARG A 133 -4.95 9.57 7.24
C ARG A 133 -6.04 8.86 8.03
N GLY A 134 -5.66 7.88 8.85
CA GLY A 134 -6.58 7.14 9.69
C GLY A 134 -5.93 6.72 11.00
N ARG A 135 -6.74 6.30 11.94
CA ARG A 135 -6.27 5.67 13.18
C ARG A 135 -6.09 4.17 12.98
N PRO A 136 -5.28 3.50 13.79
CA PRO A 136 -5.32 2.05 13.92
C PRO A 136 -6.68 1.60 14.47
N VAL A 137 -7.25 0.53 13.90
CA VAL A 137 -8.48 -0.10 14.36
C VAL A 137 -8.29 -1.60 14.49
N VAL A 138 -8.95 -2.20 15.47
CA VAL A 138 -9.03 -3.65 15.64
C VAL A 138 -10.18 -4.15 14.80
N CYS A 139 -9.90 -5.09 13.89
CA CYS A 139 -10.90 -5.78 13.08
C CYS A 139 -11.28 -7.09 13.78
N LEU A 140 -12.57 -7.30 13.94
CA LEU A 140 -13.20 -8.38 14.71
C LEU A 140 -14.21 -9.12 13.83
N HIS A 141 -14.33 -10.43 14.03
CA HIS A 141 -15.50 -11.17 13.55
C HIS A 141 -16.74 -10.69 14.31
N PRO A 142 -17.95 -10.63 13.71
CA PRO A 142 -19.16 -10.15 14.39
C PRO A 142 -19.52 -10.94 15.65
N ASP A 143 -19.13 -12.21 15.74
CA ASP A 143 -19.37 -13.05 16.92
C ASP A 143 -18.26 -12.95 17.99
N SER A 144 -17.22 -12.14 17.78
CA SER A 144 -16.17 -11.93 18.79
C SER A 144 -16.74 -11.28 20.06
N PRO A 145 -16.38 -11.74 21.27
CA PRO A 145 -16.81 -11.13 22.52
C PRO A 145 -16.37 -9.65 22.65
N LEU A 146 -15.35 -9.23 21.89
CA LEU A 146 -14.86 -7.86 21.89
C LEU A 146 -15.75 -6.88 21.10
N VAL A 147 -16.71 -7.36 20.32
CA VAL A 147 -17.63 -6.51 19.54
C VAL A 147 -18.48 -5.61 20.46
N GLY A 148 -18.81 -6.07 21.67
CA GLY A 148 -19.53 -5.27 22.67
C GLY A 148 -18.71 -4.14 23.31
N ARG A 149 -17.40 -4.09 23.10
CA ARG A 149 -16.52 -3.04 23.62
C ARG A 149 -16.64 -1.76 22.79
N ALA A 150 -16.58 -0.59 23.43
CA ALA A 150 -16.48 0.69 22.72
C ALA A 150 -15.09 0.85 22.08
N GLU A 151 -14.05 0.39 22.78
CA GLU A 151 -12.64 0.37 22.38
C GLU A 151 -12.02 -0.95 22.84
N VAL A 152 -10.97 -1.40 22.14
CA VAL A 152 -10.24 -2.63 22.45
C VAL A 152 -8.86 -2.27 23.01
N SER A 153 -8.54 -2.75 24.21
CA SER A 153 -7.24 -2.51 24.85
C SER A 153 -6.17 -3.49 24.35
N ALA A 154 -4.90 -3.16 24.67
CA ALA A 154 -3.80 -4.09 24.43
C ALA A 154 -3.99 -5.42 25.21
N ASP A 155 -4.58 -5.38 26.40
CA ASP A 155 -4.88 -6.57 27.20
C ASP A 155 -5.96 -7.44 26.55
N ASP A 156 -7.00 -6.83 25.98
CA ASP A 156 -8.01 -7.56 25.23
C ASP A 156 -7.40 -8.27 23.99
N LEU A 157 -6.45 -7.63 23.29
CA LEU A 157 -5.75 -8.24 22.16
C LEU A 157 -4.91 -9.47 22.55
N LEU A 158 -4.43 -9.53 23.79
CA LEU A 158 -3.66 -10.68 24.30
C LEU A 158 -4.55 -11.91 24.58
N THR A 159 -5.87 -11.75 24.68
CA THR A 159 -6.81 -12.84 24.94
C THR A 159 -7.30 -13.52 23.66
N GLU A 160 -7.09 -12.91 22.50
CA GLU A 160 -7.55 -13.40 21.20
C GLU A 160 -6.39 -13.90 20.33
N PRO A 161 -6.64 -14.86 19.43
CA PRO A 161 -5.67 -15.21 18.41
C PRO A 161 -5.37 -13.99 17.52
N LEU A 162 -4.12 -13.55 17.44
CA LEU A 162 -3.73 -12.38 16.66
C LEU A 162 -3.25 -12.77 15.27
N ILE A 163 -3.88 -12.21 14.24
CA ILE A 163 -3.48 -12.26 12.84
C ILE A 163 -2.59 -11.06 12.58
N ALA A 164 -1.26 -11.26 12.66
CA ALA A 164 -0.28 -10.19 12.57
C ALA A 164 0.18 -9.95 11.13
N MET A 165 0.50 -8.71 10.79
CA MET A 165 1.32 -8.43 9.61
C MET A 165 2.74 -8.94 9.83
N ARG A 166 3.39 -9.45 8.78
CA ARG A 166 4.80 -9.87 8.82
C ARG A 166 5.73 -8.70 9.16
N SER A 167 6.92 -9.04 9.64
CA SER A 167 8.00 -8.06 9.79
C SER A 167 8.23 -7.28 8.49
N GLY A 168 8.52 -5.98 8.60
CA GLY A 168 8.65 -5.05 7.46
C GLY A 168 7.39 -4.23 7.17
N TYR A 169 6.24 -4.60 7.69
CA TYR A 169 5.03 -3.77 7.62
C TYR A 169 4.94 -2.77 8.78
N VAL A 170 4.43 -1.59 8.51
CA VAL A 170 4.21 -0.54 9.53
C VAL A 170 3.30 -1.04 10.66
N MET A 171 2.24 -1.78 10.32
CA MET A 171 1.30 -2.31 11.32
C MET A 171 1.93 -3.40 12.21
N HIS A 172 2.92 -4.15 11.73
CA HIS A 172 3.72 -5.03 12.58
C HIS A 172 4.43 -4.23 13.68
N ARG A 173 5.18 -3.18 13.31
CA ARG A 173 5.87 -2.30 14.28
C ARG A 173 4.89 -1.66 15.25
N TYR A 174 3.74 -1.20 14.74
CA TYR A 174 2.69 -0.59 15.56
C TYR A 174 2.20 -1.57 16.65
N VAL A 175 1.82 -2.79 16.26
CA VAL A 175 1.32 -3.81 17.20
C VAL A 175 2.38 -4.19 18.23
N HIS A 176 3.63 -4.40 17.83
CA HIS A 176 4.72 -4.67 18.77
C HIS A 176 4.92 -3.54 19.80
N ARG A 177 4.81 -2.28 19.35
CA ARG A 177 4.90 -1.11 20.25
C ARG A 177 3.69 -1.04 21.18
N LEU A 178 2.48 -1.30 20.67
CA LEU A 178 1.24 -1.32 21.45
C LEU A 178 1.27 -2.38 22.56
N LEU A 179 1.84 -3.54 22.27
CA LEU A 179 1.91 -4.65 23.21
C LEU A 179 3.09 -4.55 24.21
N ASP A 180 3.98 -3.57 24.04
CA ASP A 180 5.09 -3.26 24.95
C ASP A 180 5.92 -4.50 25.34
N GLY A 181 6.40 -5.25 24.34
CA GLY A 181 7.19 -6.48 24.54
C GLY A 181 6.41 -7.69 25.02
N ARG A 182 5.11 -7.57 25.26
CA ARG A 182 4.25 -8.72 25.56
C ARG A 182 3.99 -9.51 24.28
N SER A 183 4.03 -10.83 24.40
CA SER A 183 3.82 -11.73 23.25
C SER A 183 2.38 -12.23 23.23
N PRO A 184 1.56 -11.83 22.27
CA PRO A 184 0.25 -12.42 22.06
C PRO A 184 0.40 -13.87 21.57
N ALA A 185 -0.65 -14.65 21.69
CA ALA A 185 -0.76 -15.91 20.98
C ALA A 185 -0.89 -15.60 19.47
N PHE A 186 0.25 -15.42 18.78
CA PHE A 186 0.25 -15.27 17.32
C PHE A 186 -0.23 -16.56 16.69
N ALA A 187 -1.43 -16.54 16.15
CA ALA A 187 -1.94 -17.68 15.42
C ALA A 187 -1.50 -17.66 13.97
N TYR A 188 -1.41 -16.46 13.37
CA TYR A 188 -1.17 -16.31 11.93
C TYR A 188 -0.32 -15.09 11.62
N SER A 189 0.39 -15.17 10.46
CA SER A 189 1.18 -14.07 9.92
C SER A 189 0.84 -13.87 8.44
N THR A 190 0.53 -12.63 8.04
CA THR A 190 0.03 -12.32 6.69
C THR A 190 0.79 -11.20 6.01
N ASP A 191 0.67 -11.15 4.68
CA ASP A 191 1.14 -10.04 3.84
C ASP A 191 -0.03 -9.10 3.50
N GLY A 192 -0.02 -7.91 4.10
CA GLY A 192 -0.98 -6.85 3.80
C GLY A 192 -2.37 -7.04 4.41
N ALA A 193 -3.19 -5.99 4.31
CA ALA A 193 -4.47 -5.91 4.98
C ALA A 193 -5.53 -6.86 4.43
N GLU A 194 -5.50 -7.15 3.11
CA GLU A 194 -6.57 -7.92 2.44
C GLU A 194 -6.70 -9.33 3.00
N MET A 195 -5.58 -10.05 3.12
CA MET A 195 -5.58 -11.40 3.70
C MET A 195 -6.00 -11.38 5.17
N GLY A 196 -5.51 -10.40 5.94
CA GLY A 196 -5.89 -10.25 7.35
C GLY A 196 -7.40 -10.08 7.53
N LYS A 197 -8.05 -9.25 6.69
CA LYS A 197 -9.50 -9.05 6.71
C LYS A 197 -10.27 -10.34 6.42
N LEU A 198 -9.86 -11.10 5.40
CA LEU A 198 -10.48 -12.38 5.06
C LEU A 198 -10.39 -13.38 6.19
N MET A 199 -9.21 -13.49 6.82
CA MET A 199 -9.02 -14.40 7.96
C MET A 199 -9.87 -14.01 9.17
N VAL A 200 -10.05 -12.71 9.44
CA VAL A 200 -10.96 -12.24 10.49
C VAL A 200 -12.41 -12.58 10.14
N ALA A 201 -12.82 -12.39 8.89
CA ALA A 201 -14.19 -12.71 8.44
C ALA A 201 -14.53 -14.21 8.56
N GLU A 202 -13.51 -15.09 8.51
CA GLU A 202 -13.63 -16.53 8.76
C GLU A 202 -13.51 -16.91 10.26
N GLY A 203 -13.44 -15.93 11.15
CA GLY A 203 -13.37 -16.16 12.60
C GLY A 203 -12.04 -16.71 13.12
N LEU A 204 -10.95 -16.58 12.35
CA LEU A 204 -9.63 -17.12 12.72
C LEU A 204 -8.91 -16.30 13.80
N GLY A 205 -9.42 -15.11 14.14
CA GLY A 205 -8.83 -14.24 15.16
C GLY A 205 -9.09 -12.77 14.87
N VAL A 206 -8.26 -11.90 15.43
CA VAL A 206 -8.35 -10.44 15.28
C VAL A 206 -7.12 -9.88 14.59
N THR A 207 -7.27 -8.75 13.89
CA THR A 207 -6.13 -8.04 13.30
C THR A 207 -6.21 -6.54 13.56
N VAL A 208 -5.07 -5.84 13.48
CA VAL A 208 -5.01 -4.39 13.63
C VAL A 208 -4.60 -3.76 12.31
N LEU A 209 -5.45 -2.91 11.76
CA LEU A 209 -5.28 -2.30 10.44
C LEU A 209 -5.48 -0.78 10.51
N PRO A 210 -4.97 -0.02 9.53
CA PRO A 210 -5.38 1.37 9.38
C PRO A 210 -6.87 1.45 9.00
N GLU A 211 -7.62 2.34 9.62
CA GLU A 211 -9.04 2.57 9.39
C GLU A 211 -9.40 2.70 7.89
N PHE A 212 -8.58 3.39 7.10
CA PHE A 212 -8.80 3.55 5.66
C PHE A 212 -8.66 2.24 4.85
N SER A 213 -8.14 1.17 5.44
CA SER A 213 -8.09 -0.15 4.80
C SER A 213 -9.37 -0.95 5.00
N VAL A 214 -10.27 -0.49 5.87
CA VAL A 214 -11.48 -1.21 6.27
C VAL A 214 -12.74 -0.44 5.95
N VAL A 215 -12.77 0.86 6.20
CA VAL A 215 -13.96 1.70 5.95
C VAL A 215 -14.37 1.63 4.48
N GLY A 216 -15.63 1.21 4.26
CA GLY A 216 -16.18 1.02 2.92
C GLY A 216 -15.76 -0.26 2.20
N ASP A 217 -15.05 -1.16 2.90
CA ASP A 217 -14.75 -2.50 2.40
C ASP A 217 -16.05 -3.35 2.28
N PRO A 218 -16.17 -4.22 1.27
CA PRO A 218 -17.32 -5.12 1.13
C PRO A 218 -17.59 -5.97 2.37
N LEU A 219 -16.57 -6.49 3.04
CA LEU A 219 -16.70 -7.30 4.25
C LEU A 219 -17.29 -6.49 5.41
N GLU A 220 -16.85 -5.24 5.59
CA GLU A 220 -17.42 -4.34 6.59
C GLU A 220 -18.88 -4.00 6.28
N ARG A 221 -19.18 -3.63 5.01
CA ARG A 221 -20.56 -3.30 4.59
C ARG A 221 -21.54 -4.46 4.68
N GLN A 222 -21.05 -5.68 4.53
CA GLN A 222 -21.84 -6.91 4.66
C GLN A 222 -21.98 -7.36 6.13
N GLY A 223 -21.29 -6.69 7.05
CA GLY A 223 -21.28 -7.05 8.45
C GLY A 223 -20.41 -8.26 8.80
N ALA A 224 -19.56 -8.73 7.88
CA ALA A 224 -18.58 -9.79 8.12
C ALA A 224 -17.35 -9.31 8.91
N LEU A 225 -17.17 -8.01 9.03
CA LEU A 225 -16.15 -7.36 9.86
C LEU A 225 -16.77 -6.26 10.70
N VAL A 226 -16.34 -6.19 11.95
CA VAL A 226 -16.64 -5.10 12.89
C VAL A 226 -15.33 -4.45 13.32
N CYS A 227 -15.27 -3.12 13.32
CA CYS A 227 -14.07 -2.39 13.73
C CYS A 227 -14.28 -1.68 15.07
N ARG A 228 -13.24 -1.68 15.90
CA ARG A 228 -13.18 -0.93 17.15
C ARG A 228 -11.87 -0.16 17.21
N PRO A 229 -11.87 1.06 17.74
CA PRO A 229 -10.63 1.79 17.98
C PRO A 229 -9.79 1.08 19.03
N VAL A 230 -8.48 1.32 19.00
CA VAL A 230 -7.55 0.88 20.04
C VAL A 230 -7.68 1.84 21.23
N ALA A 231 -7.91 1.29 22.42
CA ALA A 231 -8.13 2.05 23.65
C ALA A 231 -6.93 2.95 23.99
N GLY A 232 -7.20 4.23 24.23
CA GLY A 232 -6.20 5.22 24.63
C GLY A 232 -5.18 5.57 23.54
N ASP A 233 -5.22 4.98 22.34
CA ASP A 233 -4.27 5.24 21.27
C ASP A 233 -4.61 6.54 20.51
N ARG A 234 -3.58 7.36 20.26
CA ARG A 234 -3.67 8.60 19.50
C ARG A 234 -2.86 8.55 18.19
N SER A 235 -2.27 7.41 17.89
CA SER A 235 -1.44 7.24 16.69
C SER A 235 -2.25 7.49 15.43
N ARG A 236 -1.55 7.94 14.39
CA ARG A 236 -2.11 8.07 13.04
C ARG A 236 -1.24 7.28 12.08
N VAL A 237 -1.91 6.59 11.17
CA VAL A 237 -1.29 5.94 10.03
C VAL A 237 -1.62 6.76 8.79
N LEU A 238 -0.61 7.06 8.02
CA LEU A 238 -0.72 7.79 6.77
C LEU A 238 -0.58 6.81 5.61
N LEU A 239 -1.45 6.88 4.62
CA LEU A 239 -1.22 6.27 3.32
C LEU A 239 -0.56 7.32 2.44
N VAL A 240 0.65 7.03 2.01
CA VAL A 240 1.50 7.95 1.26
C VAL A 240 1.76 7.38 -0.13
N LEU A 241 1.54 8.19 -1.16
CA LEU A 241 1.97 7.91 -2.52
C LEU A 241 3.38 8.46 -2.70
N ARG A 242 4.30 7.60 -3.05
CA ARG A 242 5.71 7.93 -3.29
C ARG A 242 6.10 7.72 -4.74
N ARG A 243 7.00 8.56 -5.20
CA ARG A 243 7.73 8.40 -6.45
C ARG A 243 9.18 8.82 -6.24
N ARG A 244 10.08 8.32 -7.06
CA ARG A 244 11.47 8.77 -7.05
C ARG A 244 11.53 10.28 -7.34
N ARG A 245 12.33 11.02 -6.57
CA ARG A 245 12.61 12.42 -6.90
C ARG A 245 13.41 12.47 -8.19
N SER A 246 12.79 12.96 -9.27
CA SER A 246 13.38 13.05 -10.60
C SER A 246 12.94 14.33 -11.28
N ALA A 247 13.82 14.90 -12.10
CA ALA A 247 13.51 16.08 -12.92
C ALA A 247 12.39 15.80 -13.94
N SER A 248 12.11 14.51 -14.23
CA SER A 248 11.10 14.10 -15.19
C SER A 248 10.26 12.97 -14.66
N VAL A 249 8.96 13.14 -14.73
CA VAL A 249 7.98 12.10 -14.42
C VAL A 249 7.23 11.77 -15.70
N PRO A 250 7.13 10.50 -16.07
CA PRO A 250 6.35 10.07 -17.22
C PRO A 250 4.89 10.58 -17.14
N LEU A 251 4.34 11.08 -18.27
CA LEU A 251 3.00 11.64 -18.33
C LEU A 251 1.93 10.67 -17.78
N ALA A 252 2.04 9.38 -18.12
CA ALA A 252 1.11 8.37 -17.63
C ALA A 252 1.21 8.15 -16.11
N ALA A 253 2.42 8.14 -15.54
CA ALA A 253 2.61 8.03 -14.09
C ALA A 253 2.09 9.28 -13.37
N ARG A 254 2.27 10.47 -13.95
CA ARG A 254 1.69 11.72 -13.43
C ARG A 254 0.16 11.68 -13.44
N ALA A 255 -0.45 11.26 -14.55
CA ALA A 255 -1.90 11.15 -14.67
C ALA A 255 -2.49 10.14 -13.68
N LEU A 256 -1.80 9.00 -13.44
CA LEU A 256 -2.22 8.03 -12.43
C LEU A 256 -2.04 8.59 -11.01
N HIS A 257 -0.94 9.30 -10.73
CA HIS A 257 -0.75 10.02 -9.46
C HIS A 257 -1.93 10.97 -9.20
N GLU A 258 -2.31 11.79 -10.18
CA GLU A 258 -3.44 12.71 -10.06
C GLU A 258 -4.77 11.96 -9.83
N ALA A 259 -4.98 10.80 -10.44
CA ALA A 259 -6.15 9.96 -10.20
C ALA A 259 -6.19 9.47 -8.74
N PHE A 260 -5.07 9.08 -8.16
CA PHE A 260 -4.97 8.75 -6.73
C PHE A 260 -5.33 9.95 -5.84
N VAL A 261 -4.77 11.12 -6.11
CA VAL A 261 -5.04 12.36 -5.33
C VAL A 261 -6.52 12.74 -5.40
N ARG A 262 -7.11 12.75 -6.61
CA ARG A 262 -8.54 13.04 -6.77
C ARG A 262 -9.42 12.05 -6.02
N ARG A 263 -9.10 10.76 -6.11
CA ARG A 263 -9.86 9.71 -5.40
C ARG A 263 -9.74 9.84 -3.89
N ALA A 264 -8.54 10.10 -3.38
CA ALA A 264 -8.28 10.33 -1.95
C ALA A 264 -9.06 11.52 -1.41
N GLY A 265 -9.11 12.64 -2.13
CA GLY A 265 -9.90 13.82 -1.76
C GLY A 265 -11.40 13.51 -1.59
N ARG A 266 -11.95 12.58 -2.38
CA ARG A 266 -13.35 12.13 -2.23
C ARG A 266 -13.56 11.23 -1.01
N LEU A 267 -12.50 10.55 -0.53
CA LEU A 267 -12.55 9.67 0.64
C LEU A 267 -12.31 10.42 1.95
N GLY A 268 -11.51 11.48 1.93
CA GLY A 268 -11.14 12.25 3.13
C GLY A 268 -12.35 12.83 3.87
N GLY A 269 -13.46 13.11 3.19
CA GLY A 269 -14.73 13.48 3.81
C GLY A 269 -15.48 12.30 4.47
N ALA A 270 -15.16 11.05 4.14
CA ALA A 270 -15.82 9.85 4.67
C ALA A 270 -15.09 9.25 5.87
N VAL A 271 -13.75 9.30 5.87
CA VAL A 271 -12.90 8.75 6.94
C VAL A 271 -12.95 9.60 8.22
N SER A 272 -13.34 10.88 8.13
CA SER A 272 -13.46 11.77 9.28
C SER A 272 -14.81 11.72 10.03
N ARG A 273 -15.76 10.88 9.61
CA ARG A 273 -17.02 10.69 10.34
C ARG A 273 -16.82 9.64 11.43
N PRO A 274 -17.12 9.97 12.72
CA PRO A 274 -17.23 8.94 13.76
C PRO A 274 -18.32 7.95 13.33
N ALA A 275 -18.06 6.65 13.50
CA ALA A 275 -19.06 5.62 13.30
C ALA A 275 -20.29 5.96 14.17
N GLU A 276 -21.41 6.32 13.57
CA GLU A 276 -22.68 6.42 14.27
C GLU A 276 -23.00 5.01 14.79
N THR A 277 -22.98 4.85 16.09
CA THR A 277 -23.49 3.67 16.79
C THR A 277 -25.01 3.66 16.59
N GLY A 278 -25.49 3.10 15.49
CA GLY A 278 -26.90 2.82 15.31
C GLY A 278 -27.33 1.78 16.32
N PRO A 279 -28.53 1.92 16.96
CA PRO A 279 -29.05 0.93 17.88
C PRO A 279 -29.27 -0.42 17.16
N PRO A 280 -29.15 -1.56 17.88
CA PRO A 280 -29.38 -2.87 17.30
C PRO A 280 -30.79 -2.93 16.72
N ARG A 281 -30.93 -3.35 15.46
CA ARG A 281 -32.23 -3.56 14.82
C ARG A 281 -33.00 -4.61 15.62
N GLY A 282 -34.09 -4.14 16.22
CA GLY A 282 -34.98 -4.96 17.02
C GLY A 282 -35.43 -6.21 16.26
N THR A 283 -35.41 -7.32 16.95
CA THR A 283 -35.97 -8.60 16.58
C THR A 283 -37.42 -8.41 16.10
N ARG A 284 -37.72 -8.82 14.86
CA ARG A 284 -39.12 -8.95 14.41
C ARG A 284 -39.83 -9.97 15.28
N PRO A 285 -41.04 -9.67 15.79
CA PRO A 285 -41.87 -10.68 16.46
C PRO A 285 -42.31 -11.73 15.45
N THR A 286 -42.13 -12.99 15.79
CA THR A 286 -42.67 -14.16 15.11
C THR A 286 -44.22 -14.12 15.19
N PRO A 287 -44.97 -14.37 14.13
CA PRO A 287 -46.40 -14.59 14.24
C PRO A 287 -46.64 -15.97 14.90
N GLY A 288 -47.32 -15.97 16.02
CA GLY A 288 -47.79 -17.15 16.72
C GLY A 288 -48.94 -17.85 15.96
N PRO A 289 -49.27 -19.10 16.36
CA PRO A 289 -50.10 -20.03 15.65
C PRO A 289 -51.55 -19.60 15.51
#